data_071e6a4f0110f3b8fe5b8ca2b88a8dcc
#
_entry.id   071e6a4f0110f3b8fe5b8ca2b88a8dcc
#
_cell.length_a   1.000
_cell.length_b   1.000
_cell.length_c   1.000
_cell.angle_alpha   90.00
_cell.angle_beta   90.00
_cell.angle_gamma   90.00
#
_symmetry.space_group_name_H-M   'P 1'
#
loop_
_entity.id
_entity.type
_entity.pdbx_description
1 polymer ?
#
loop_
_entity_poly.entity_id
_entity_poly.type
_entity_poly.pdbx_seq_one_letter_code
_entity_poly.pdbx_strand_id
1 'polypeptide(L)'
;GNAPQQRPFAAVLGCADARVPVELIFNEGPNDLFVVRVAGNTLGEDVRGSLNYAIDHLGDNLKLIAVLGHSGCGAVTAAVDVFLDPAGYFALASKHAIRAMVDRLLFIVEASAKKMAEAFGPDISRHPNYREALIEVAVVSNAALSANTLQREVERRHAHAVSTAYGVYLLAERTVWAPRRATDDVLGLASPPDDPLGFVEFGDAVLRSRRIVNLIGS
;
A
#
# COMPACT_ATOMS: atom_id res chain seq x y z
N GLY A 1 16.68 23.00 -28.39
CA GLY A 1 16.84 21.55 -28.25
C GLY A 1 15.49 20.93 -27.96
N ASN A 2 15.22 19.76 -28.49
CA ASN A 2 13.99 19.04 -28.21
C ASN A 2 14.01 18.53 -26.75
N ALA A 3 12.85 18.52 -26.10
CA ALA A 3 12.73 17.88 -24.79
C ALA A 3 13.09 16.39 -24.87
N PRO A 4 13.80 15.84 -23.85
CA PRO A 4 14.10 14.42 -23.83
C PRO A 4 12.82 13.58 -23.79
N GLN A 5 12.82 12.42 -24.44
CA GLN A 5 11.72 11.48 -24.34
C GLN A 5 11.61 10.91 -22.92
N GLN A 6 10.37 10.72 -22.47
CA GLN A 6 10.09 10.04 -21.22
C GLN A 6 10.37 8.53 -21.36
N ARG A 7 11.23 7.98 -20.51
CA ARG A 7 11.69 6.58 -20.56
C ARG A 7 11.87 5.94 -19.19
N PRO A 8 10.87 6.00 -18.31
CA PRO A 8 10.99 5.40 -16.99
C PRO A 8 11.09 3.87 -17.08
N PHE A 9 11.93 3.26 -16.27
CA PHE A 9 11.96 1.81 -16.15
C PHE A 9 10.94 1.27 -15.14
N ALA A 10 10.47 2.11 -14.22
CA ALA A 10 9.45 1.76 -13.25
C ALA A 10 8.40 2.86 -13.08
N ALA A 11 7.17 2.47 -12.73
CA ALA A 11 6.14 3.35 -12.22
C ALA A 11 5.93 3.09 -10.73
N VAL A 12 5.77 4.14 -9.93
CA VAL A 12 5.56 4.01 -8.49
C VAL A 12 4.31 4.77 -8.06
N LEU A 13 3.37 4.04 -7.44
CA LEU A 13 2.27 4.63 -6.70
C LEU A 13 2.68 4.80 -5.23
N GLY A 14 2.89 6.04 -4.80
CA GLY A 14 3.26 6.38 -3.42
C GLY A 14 2.24 7.24 -2.70
N CYS A 15 2.46 7.47 -1.41
CA CYS A 15 1.69 8.43 -0.64
C CYS A 15 2.13 9.87 -0.94
N ALA A 16 1.18 10.82 -0.85
CA ALA A 16 1.46 12.25 -0.91
C ALA A 16 2.18 12.80 0.34
N ASP A 17 2.41 11.98 1.36
CA ASP A 17 3.11 12.36 2.60
C ASP A 17 4.50 12.94 2.26
N ALA A 18 4.79 14.12 2.78
CA ALA A 18 6.04 14.84 2.48
C ALA A 18 7.31 14.09 2.92
N ARG A 19 7.17 13.13 3.84
CA ARG A 19 8.27 12.28 4.34
C ARG A 19 8.59 11.10 3.42
N VAL A 20 7.83 10.93 2.31
CA VAL A 20 7.96 9.80 1.37
C VAL A 20 8.38 10.30 -0.02
N PRO A 21 9.59 10.83 -0.18
CA PRO A 21 10.12 11.25 -1.48
C PRO A 21 10.56 10.01 -2.27
N VAL A 22 9.68 9.51 -3.13
CA VAL A 22 9.84 8.20 -3.83
C VAL A 22 11.18 8.09 -4.54
N GLU A 23 11.55 9.12 -5.30
CA GLU A 23 12.80 9.14 -6.07
C GLU A 23 14.03 9.01 -5.16
N LEU A 24 14.02 9.70 -4.01
CA LEU A 24 15.13 9.60 -3.05
C LEU A 24 15.16 8.25 -2.33
N ILE A 25 13.99 7.65 -2.05
CA ILE A 25 13.90 6.34 -1.38
C ILE A 25 14.53 5.26 -2.25
N PHE A 26 14.32 5.32 -3.57
CA PHE A 26 14.86 4.34 -4.52
C PHE A 26 16.22 4.77 -5.12
N ASN A 27 16.73 5.95 -4.74
CA ASN A 27 17.99 6.53 -5.25
C ASN A 27 18.00 6.66 -6.78
N GLU A 28 16.87 7.16 -7.33
CA GLU A 28 16.68 7.30 -8.76
C GLU A 28 16.66 8.78 -9.19
N GLY A 29 17.04 9.02 -10.42
CA GLY A 29 17.16 10.35 -11.01
C GLY A 29 15.93 10.77 -11.83
N PRO A 30 16.00 11.97 -12.44
CA PRO A 30 14.96 12.42 -13.35
C PRO A 30 14.83 11.48 -14.55
N ASN A 31 13.58 11.13 -14.92
CA ASN A 31 13.22 10.25 -16.03
C ASN A 31 13.37 8.74 -15.76
N ASP A 32 13.84 8.33 -14.58
CA ASP A 32 13.97 6.92 -14.22
C ASP A 32 12.65 6.32 -13.71
N LEU A 33 11.87 7.14 -13.00
CA LEU A 33 10.58 6.72 -12.44
C LEU A 33 9.42 7.56 -12.99
N PHE A 34 8.28 6.89 -13.23
CA PHE A 34 6.98 7.52 -13.40
C PHE A 34 6.26 7.49 -12.05
N VAL A 35 6.16 8.63 -11.38
CA VAL A 35 5.68 8.68 -9.99
C VAL A 35 4.28 9.26 -9.92
N VAL A 36 3.36 8.51 -9.30
CA VAL A 36 2.01 8.97 -8.93
C VAL A 36 1.92 9.00 -7.41
N ARG A 37 1.56 10.15 -6.83
CA ARG A 37 1.44 10.31 -5.38
C ARG A 37 0.06 10.81 -5.00
N VAL A 38 -0.59 10.06 -4.12
CA VAL A 38 -1.91 10.40 -3.56
C VAL A 38 -1.98 9.96 -2.11
N ALA A 39 -2.72 10.66 -1.27
CA ALA A 39 -2.85 10.33 0.14
C ALA A 39 -3.32 8.87 0.33
N GLY A 40 -2.58 8.11 1.15
CA GLY A 40 -2.83 6.68 1.38
C GLY A 40 -2.58 5.77 0.18
N ASN A 41 -1.85 6.23 -0.85
CA ASN A 41 -1.62 5.47 -2.10
C ASN A 41 -2.88 4.76 -2.62
N THR A 42 -4.06 5.43 -2.53
CA THR A 42 -5.35 4.86 -2.91
C THR A 42 -5.53 4.84 -4.44
N LEU A 43 -6.12 3.76 -4.97
CA LEU A 43 -6.40 3.59 -6.40
C LEU A 43 -7.74 4.28 -6.78
N GLY A 44 -7.70 5.61 -6.94
CA GLY A 44 -8.79 6.37 -7.56
C GLY A 44 -8.75 6.28 -9.10
N GLU A 45 -9.77 6.82 -9.78
CA GLU A 45 -9.86 6.79 -11.24
C GLU A 45 -8.70 7.52 -11.92
N ASP A 46 -8.35 8.72 -11.46
CA ASP A 46 -7.25 9.53 -12.01
C ASP A 46 -5.89 8.84 -11.81
N VAL A 47 -5.69 8.19 -10.66
CA VAL A 47 -4.49 7.42 -10.35
C VAL A 47 -4.38 6.22 -11.29
N ARG A 48 -5.47 5.47 -11.46
CA ARG A 48 -5.53 4.34 -12.41
C ARG A 48 -5.31 4.81 -13.84
N GLY A 49 -5.93 5.93 -14.23
CA GLY A 49 -5.73 6.55 -15.54
C GLY A 49 -4.26 6.87 -15.81
N SER A 50 -3.57 7.47 -14.84
CA SER A 50 -2.14 7.80 -14.94
C SER A 50 -1.25 6.56 -15.07
N LEU A 51 -1.51 5.52 -14.26
CA LEU A 51 -0.74 4.26 -14.33
C LEU A 51 -1.04 3.48 -15.62
N ASN A 52 -2.29 3.49 -16.08
CA ASN A 52 -2.65 2.90 -17.37
C ASN A 52 -1.96 3.60 -18.52
N TYR A 53 -1.86 4.94 -18.48
CA TYR A 53 -1.06 5.69 -19.46
C TYR A 53 0.40 5.20 -19.48
N ALA A 54 1.01 4.99 -18.31
CA ALA A 54 2.37 4.49 -18.25
C ALA A 54 2.50 3.09 -18.88
N ILE A 55 1.54 2.19 -18.63
CA ILE A 55 1.53 0.85 -19.23
C ILE A 55 1.39 0.94 -20.75
N ASP A 56 0.45 1.74 -21.25
CA ASP A 56 0.08 1.78 -22.65
C ASP A 56 1.12 2.51 -23.53
N HIS A 57 1.78 3.55 -22.98
CA HIS A 57 2.62 4.45 -23.77
C HIS A 57 4.11 4.40 -23.44
N LEU A 58 4.48 3.85 -22.26
CA LEU A 58 5.86 3.74 -21.80
C LEU A 58 6.30 2.28 -21.65
N GLY A 59 5.45 1.33 -22.07
CA GLY A 59 5.61 -0.11 -21.85
C GLY A 59 6.89 -0.73 -22.42
N ASP A 60 7.48 -0.15 -23.46
CA ASP A 60 8.75 -0.65 -24.02
C ASP A 60 9.90 -0.60 -23.00
N ASN A 61 9.93 0.43 -22.15
CA ASN A 61 10.94 0.61 -21.12
C ASN A 61 10.45 0.17 -19.72
N LEU A 62 9.16 0.30 -19.46
CA LEU A 62 8.56 0.00 -18.16
C LEU A 62 8.69 -1.50 -17.84
N LYS A 63 9.33 -1.83 -16.72
CA LYS A 63 9.53 -3.21 -16.25
C LYS A 63 8.84 -3.51 -14.94
N LEU A 64 8.51 -2.46 -14.17
CA LEU A 64 7.97 -2.61 -12.82
C LEU A 64 6.90 -1.56 -12.55
N ILE A 65 5.82 -1.97 -11.89
CA ILE A 65 4.91 -1.07 -11.20
C ILE A 65 4.97 -1.39 -9.71
N ALA A 66 5.44 -0.46 -8.90
CA ALA A 66 5.54 -0.63 -7.46
C ALA A 66 4.47 0.18 -6.71
N VAL A 67 3.88 -0.39 -5.68
CA VAL A 67 3.04 0.33 -4.72
C VAL A 67 3.80 0.48 -3.41
N LEU A 68 4.06 1.73 -3.03
CA LEU A 68 4.80 2.08 -1.84
C LEU A 68 3.87 2.70 -0.79
N GLY A 69 3.49 1.90 0.23
CA GLY A 69 2.90 2.38 1.47
C GLY A 69 3.97 2.97 2.39
N HIS A 70 3.56 3.50 3.54
CA HIS A 70 4.52 3.91 4.58
C HIS A 70 3.93 3.76 5.97
N SER A 71 4.77 3.52 6.98
CA SER A 71 4.35 3.40 8.38
C SER A 71 3.69 4.70 8.87
N GLY A 72 2.66 4.58 9.71
CA GLY A 72 1.94 5.73 10.27
C GLY A 72 1.28 6.62 9.23
N CYS A 73 0.74 6.05 8.14
CA CYS A 73 0.06 6.80 7.08
C CYS A 73 -1.18 7.51 7.59
N GLY A 74 -1.21 8.86 7.49
CA GLY A 74 -2.32 9.68 8.01
C GLY A 74 -3.68 9.35 7.39
N ALA A 75 -3.74 8.98 6.10
CA ALA A 75 -4.98 8.58 5.45
C ALA A 75 -5.51 7.23 5.98
N VAL A 76 -4.61 6.25 6.19
CA VAL A 76 -4.97 4.96 6.79
C VAL A 76 -5.36 5.16 8.26
N THR A 77 -4.63 6.01 9.00
CA THR A 77 -4.97 6.38 10.39
C THR A 77 -6.39 6.95 10.46
N ALA A 78 -6.74 7.88 9.57
CA ALA A 78 -8.10 8.44 9.53
C ALA A 78 -9.18 7.38 9.26
N ALA A 79 -8.91 6.41 8.39
CA ALA A 79 -9.83 5.31 8.13
C ALA A 79 -9.96 4.36 9.34
N VAL A 80 -8.87 4.07 10.04
CA VAL A 80 -8.88 3.28 11.28
C VAL A 80 -9.66 4.01 12.39
N ASP A 81 -9.44 5.32 12.56
CA ASP A 81 -10.16 6.11 13.56
C ASP A 81 -11.67 6.13 13.31
N VAL A 82 -12.08 6.26 12.04
CA VAL A 82 -13.50 6.16 11.65
C VAL A 82 -14.06 4.75 11.87
N PHE A 83 -13.28 3.70 11.62
CA PHE A 83 -13.69 2.32 11.87
C PHE A 83 -13.88 2.05 13.36
N LEU A 84 -12.99 2.57 14.21
CA LEU A 84 -13.06 2.40 15.67
C LEU A 84 -14.14 3.29 16.32
N ASP A 85 -14.36 4.48 15.78
CA ASP A 85 -15.42 5.40 16.19
C ASP A 85 -16.20 5.93 14.98
N PRO A 86 -17.25 5.21 14.55
CA PRO A 86 -18.06 5.59 13.38
C PRO A 86 -18.73 6.97 13.50
N ALA A 87 -18.89 7.52 14.71
CA ALA A 87 -19.43 8.87 14.88
C ALA A 87 -18.55 9.93 14.19
N GLY A 88 -17.23 9.70 14.13
CA GLY A 88 -16.29 10.55 13.40
C GLY A 88 -16.55 10.64 11.90
N TYR A 89 -17.22 9.64 11.30
CA TYR A 89 -17.55 9.65 9.88
C TYR A 89 -18.47 10.81 9.49
N PHE A 90 -19.41 11.18 10.36
CA PHE A 90 -20.32 12.30 10.11
C PHE A 90 -19.57 13.65 10.00
N ALA A 91 -18.46 13.80 10.72
CA ALA A 91 -17.60 14.98 10.59
C ALA A 91 -16.89 15.06 9.23
N LEU A 92 -16.70 13.92 8.56
CA LEU A 92 -16.15 13.84 7.21
C LEU A 92 -17.22 14.02 6.12
N ALA A 93 -18.49 13.89 6.44
CA ALA A 93 -19.59 13.90 5.45
C ALA A 93 -19.63 15.18 4.61
N SER A 94 -19.26 16.32 5.18
CA SER A 94 -19.16 17.61 4.47
C SER A 94 -17.90 17.76 3.59
N LYS A 95 -16.92 16.85 3.70
CA LYS A 95 -15.63 16.89 3.02
C LYS A 95 -15.55 15.79 1.97
N HIS A 96 -16.32 15.89 0.89
CA HIS A 96 -16.50 14.84 -0.11
C HIS A 96 -15.20 14.18 -0.60
N ALA A 97 -14.16 14.96 -0.91
CA ALA A 97 -12.90 14.41 -1.43
C ALA A 97 -12.16 13.55 -0.39
N ILE A 98 -12.11 14.02 0.86
CA ILE A 98 -11.48 13.26 1.97
C ILE A 98 -12.32 12.01 2.27
N ARG A 99 -13.64 12.12 2.30
CA ARG A 99 -14.54 10.99 2.51
C ARG A 99 -14.31 9.90 1.47
N ALA A 100 -14.30 10.24 0.19
CA ALA A 100 -14.09 9.26 -0.88
C ALA A 100 -12.76 8.50 -0.77
N MET A 101 -11.73 9.14 -0.21
CA MET A 101 -10.45 8.49 0.08
C MET A 101 -10.56 7.54 1.28
N VAL A 102 -11.20 7.98 2.36
CA VAL A 102 -11.43 7.15 3.56
C VAL A 102 -12.30 5.95 3.23
N ASP A 103 -13.37 6.12 2.45
CA ASP A 103 -14.28 5.05 2.01
C ASP A 103 -13.52 3.91 1.30
N ARG A 104 -12.53 4.24 0.46
CA ARG A 104 -11.70 3.23 -0.20
C ARG A 104 -10.83 2.42 0.76
N LEU A 105 -10.44 3.01 1.89
CA LEU A 105 -9.60 2.37 2.89
C LEU A 105 -10.39 1.59 3.94
N LEU A 106 -11.66 1.94 4.21
CA LEU A 106 -12.47 1.31 5.24
C LEU A 106 -12.61 -0.20 5.05
N PHE A 107 -12.82 -0.67 3.82
CA PHE A 107 -12.91 -2.10 3.54
C PHE A 107 -11.61 -2.85 3.91
N ILE A 108 -10.47 -2.23 3.64
CA ILE A 108 -9.15 -2.81 3.96
C ILE A 108 -8.93 -2.82 5.48
N VAL A 109 -9.35 -1.77 6.17
CA VAL A 109 -9.29 -1.69 7.64
C VAL A 109 -10.16 -2.76 8.27
N GLU A 110 -11.41 -2.93 7.80
CA GLU A 110 -12.34 -3.96 8.29
C GLU A 110 -11.77 -5.37 8.07
N ALA A 111 -11.27 -5.66 6.86
CA ALA A 111 -10.65 -6.95 6.55
C ALA A 111 -9.42 -7.21 7.43
N SER A 112 -8.60 -6.18 7.69
CA SER A 112 -7.44 -6.25 8.57
C SER A 112 -7.85 -6.53 10.01
N ALA A 113 -8.86 -5.84 10.53
CA ALA A 113 -9.39 -6.02 11.87
C ALA A 113 -9.94 -7.44 12.06
N LYS A 114 -10.70 -7.95 11.08
CA LYS A 114 -11.21 -9.32 11.08
C LYS A 114 -10.06 -10.34 11.13
N LYS A 115 -9.04 -10.17 10.29
CA LYS A 115 -7.87 -11.06 10.26
C LYS A 115 -7.10 -11.03 11.58
N MET A 116 -6.98 -9.88 12.23
CA MET A 116 -6.38 -9.76 13.57
C MET A 116 -7.21 -10.52 14.62
N ALA A 117 -8.53 -10.40 14.59
CA ALA A 117 -9.41 -11.10 15.52
C ALA A 117 -9.37 -12.64 15.32
N GLU A 118 -9.22 -13.11 14.08
CA GLU A 118 -9.03 -14.53 13.78
C GLU A 118 -7.71 -15.07 14.34
N ALA A 119 -6.63 -14.29 14.28
CA ALA A 119 -5.29 -14.72 14.68
C ALA A 119 -5.03 -14.59 16.19
N PHE A 120 -5.51 -13.52 16.83
CA PHE A 120 -5.23 -13.19 18.23
C PHE A 120 -6.43 -13.34 19.17
N GLY A 121 -7.59 -13.71 18.62
CA GLY A 121 -8.83 -13.84 19.37
C GLY A 121 -9.69 -12.56 19.34
N PRO A 122 -11.02 -12.71 19.67
CA PRO A 122 -11.98 -11.61 19.55
C PRO A 122 -11.72 -10.42 20.48
N ASP A 123 -11.03 -10.66 21.58
CA ASP A 123 -10.71 -9.61 22.55
C ASP A 123 -9.50 -8.75 22.18
N ILE A 124 -8.86 -9.01 21.05
CA ILE A 124 -7.70 -8.24 20.58
C ILE A 124 -7.99 -6.73 20.47
N SER A 125 -9.24 -6.36 20.16
CA SER A 125 -9.65 -4.96 20.07
C SER A 125 -9.55 -4.18 21.38
N ARG A 126 -9.38 -4.86 22.54
CA ARG A 126 -9.16 -4.26 23.85
C ARG A 126 -7.67 -4.07 24.16
N HIS A 127 -6.79 -4.59 23.32
CA HIS A 127 -5.34 -4.44 23.55
C HIS A 127 -4.93 -2.96 23.44
N PRO A 128 -4.07 -2.44 24.35
CA PRO A 128 -3.68 -1.02 24.34
C PRO A 128 -3.11 -0.54 23.01
N ASN A 129 -2.35 -1.39 22.31
CA ASN A 129 -1.71 -1.08 21.04
C ASN A 129 -2.50 -1.56 19.82
N TYR A 130 -3.79 -1.94 20.00
CA TYR A 130 -4.61 -2.46 18.90
C TYR A 130 -4.73 -1.47 17.75
N ARG A 131 -4.98 -0.19 18.06
CA ARG A 131 -5.13 0.86 17.05
C ARG A 131 -3.87 1.00 16.20
N GLU A 132 -2.71 1.04 16.82
CA GLU A 132 -1.42 1.15 16.14
C GLU A 132 -1.13 -0.07 15.28
N ALA A 133 -1.37 -1.26 15.82
CA ALA A 133 -1.21 -2.51 15.08
C ALA A 133 -2.16 -2.58 13.88
N LEU A 134 -3.43 -2.18 14.04
CA LEU A 134 -4.41 -2.14 12.95
C LEU A 134 -4.01 -1.16 11.84
N ILE A 135 -3.45 0.00 12.17
CA ILE A 135 -2.90 0.95 11.19
C ILE A 135 -1.79 0.28 10.37
N GLU A 136 -0.83 -0.37 11.03
CA GLU A 136 0.30 -1.00 10.35
C GLU A 136 -0.15 -2.18 9.46
N VAL A 137 -1.07 -3.01 9.95
CA VAL A 137 -1.65 -4.11 9.16
C VAL A 137 -2.42 -3.56 7.95
N ALA A 138 -3.22 -2.52 8.13
CA ALA A 138 -3.99 -1.91 7.04
C ALA A 138 -3.09 -1.22 6.00
N VAL A 139 -1.99 -0.58 6.41
CA VAL A 139 -1.01 0.02 5.49
C VAL A 139 -0.43 -1.03 4.54
N VAL A 140 0.07 -2.14 5.07
CA VAL A 140 0.70 -3.17 4.23
C VAL A 140 -0.35 -3.91 3.40
N SER A 141 -1.54 -4.14 3.93
CA SER A 141 -2.66 -4.76 3.21
C SER A 141 -3.12 -3.89 2.04
N ASN A 142 -3.21 -2.57 2.23
CA ASN A 142 -3.55 -1.62 1.18
C ASN A 142 -2.50 -1.63 0.06
N ALA A 143 -1.22 -1.63 0.39
CA ALA A 143 -0.15 -1.68 -0.61
C ALA A 143 -0.19 -2.98 -1.43
N ALA A 144 -0.34 -4.13 -0.77
CA ALA A 144 -0.40 -5.44 -1.43
C ALA A 144 -1.65 -5.58 -2.32
N LEU A 145 -2.83 -5.18 -1.83
CA LEU A 145 -4.09 -5.25 -2.59
C LEU A 145 -4.07 -4.29 -3.79
N SER A 146 -3.51 -3.09 -3.62
CA SER A 146 -3.35 -2.14 -4.72
C SER A 146 -2.40 -2.68 -5.80
N ALA A 147 -1.29 -3.33 -5.42
CA ALA A 147 -0.37 -3.96 -6.35
C ALA A 147 -1.03 -5.15 -7.08
N ASN A 148 -1.82 -5.99 -6.38
CA ASN A 148 -2.60 -7.05 -7.04
C ASN A 148 -3.60 -6.49 -8.04
N THR A 149 -4.28 -5.39 -7.70
CA THR A 149 -5.22 -4.73 -8.62
C THR A 149 -4.51 -4.25 -9.88
N LEU A 150 -3.32 -3.66 -9.75
CA LEU A 150 -2.49 -3.24 -10.89
C LEU A 150 -1.94 -4.43 -11.68
N GLN A 151 -1.61 -5.54 -11.00
CA GLN A 151 -1.25 -6.80 -11.68
C GLN A 151 -2.36 -7.23 -12.65
N ARG A 152 -3.62 -7.21 -12.21
CA ARG A 152 -4.76 -7.53 -13.06
C ARG A 152 -4.94 -6.55 -14.22
N GLU A 153 -4.60 -5.26 -14.04
CA GLU A 153 -4.59 -4.28 -15.15
C GLU A 153 -3.51 -4.60 -16.18
N VAL A 154 -2.30 -4.93 -15.72
CA VAL A 154 -1.17 -5.36 -16.59
C VAL A 154 -1.55 -6.60 -17.41
N GLU A 155 -2.12 -7.62 -16.77
CA GLU A 155 -2.56 -8.86 -17.40
C GLU A 155 -3.63 -8.59 -18.48
N ARG A 156 -4.63 -7.78 -18.17
CA ARG A 156 -5.70 -7.41 -19.12
C ARG A 156 -5.19 -6.65 -20.35
N ARG A 157 -4.09 -5.93 -20.19
CA ARG A 157 -3.45 -5.18 -21.28
C ARG A 157 -2.39 -5.96 -22.01
N HIS A 158 -2.22 -7.25 -21.69
CA HIS A 158 -1.19 -8.11 -22.24
C HIS A 158 0.23 -7.55 -22.14
N ALA A 159 0.49 -6.71 -21.13
CA ALA A 159 1.80 -6.11 -20.86
C ALA A 159 2.69 -7.07 -20.04
N HIS A 160 2.86 -8.30 -20.50
CA HIS A 160 3.55 -9.39 -19.76
C HIS A 160 5.01 -9.11 -19.38
N ALA A 161 5.62 -8.06 -19.97
CA ALA A 161 6.97 -7.64 -19.59
C ALA A 161 7.02 -6.76 -18.34
N VAL A 162 5.86 -6.33 -17.81
CA VAL A 162 5.74 -5.46 -16.65
C VAL A 162 5.35 -6.30 -15.44
N SER A 163 6.21 -6.32 -14.42
CA SER A 163 5.93 -6.94 -13.13
C SER A 163 5.28 -5.94 -12.18
N THR A 164 4.58 -6.44 -11.15
CA THR A 164 4.09 -5.59 -10.05
C THR A 164 4.69 -6.00 -8.73
N ALA A 165 4.87 -5.03 -7.84
CA ALA A 165 5.42 -5.24 -6.51
C ALA A 165 4.79 -4.28 -5.51
N TYR A 166 4.92 -4.59 -4.21
CA TYR A 166 4.54 -3.69 -3.13
C TYR A 166 5.60 -3.66 -2.04
N GLY A 167 5.57 -2.61 -1.24
CA GLY A 167 6.38 -2.47 -0.04
C GLY A 167 5.86 -1.35 0.85
N VAL A 168 6.40 -1.27 2.05
CA VAL A 168 6.10 -0.23 3.04
C VAL A 168 7.40 0.46 3.42
N TYR A 169 7.46 1.76 3.19
CA TYR A 169 8.57 2.58 3.67
C TYR A 169 8.42 2.85 5.16
N LEU A 170 9.34 2.33 5.94
CA LEU A 170 9.41 2.49 7.39
C LEU A 170 10.09 3.83 7.70
N LEU A 171 9.32 4.81 8.16
CA LEU A 171 9.77 6.20 8.32
C LEU A 171 10.91 6.34 9.34
N ALA A 172 10.91 5.54 10.42
CA ALA A 172 11.93 5.60 11.44
C ALA A 172 13.25 4.95 10.98
N GLU A 173 13.14 3.78 10.35
CA GLU A 173 14.27 2.97 9.88
C GLU A 173 14.82 3.43 8.54
N ARG A 174 14.02 4.20 7.77
CA ARG A 174 14.34 4.64 6.39
C ARG A 174 14.62 3.49 5.43
N THR A 175 13.89 2.38 5.61
CA THR A 175 13.99 1.18 4.78
C THR A 175 12.67 0.84 4.17
N VAL A 176 12.66 0.14 3.04
CA VAL A 176 11.46 -0.47 2.46
C VAL A 176 11.35 -1.89 2.96
N TRP A 177 10.17 -2.27 3.42
CA TRP A 177 9.87 -3.57 4.00
C TRP A 177 8.64 -4.18 3.36
N ALA A 178 8.64 -5.51 3.23
CA ALA A 178 7.46 -6.29 2.89
C ALA A 178 7.47 -7.62 3.66
N PRO A 179 6.31 -8.11 4.15
CA PRO A 179 6.23 -9.42 4.79
C PRO A 179 6.41 -10.53 3.74
N ARG A 180 7.09 -11.62 4.13
CA ARG A 180 7.27 -12.80 3.30
C ARG A 180 6.76 -14.06 4.03
N ARG A 181 6.39 -15.10 3.25
CA ARG A 181 5.83 -16.40 3.71
C ARG A 181 6.66 -17.13 4.76
N ALA A 182 7.93 -16.86 4.90
CA ALA A 182 8.79 -17.47 5.90
C ALA A 182 9.30 -16.40 6.85
N THR A 183 9.46 -16.72 8.08
CA THR A 183 9.93 -16.05 9.30
C THR A 183 10.88 -14.85 9.16
N ASP A 184 11.33 -14.49 7.96
CA ASP A 184 12.27 -13.42 7.72
C ASP A 184 11.57 -12.24 7.03
N ASP A 185 11.52 -11.10 7.71
CA ASP A 185 11.12 -9.83 7.14
C ASP A 185 12.06 -9.48 5.98
N VAL A 186 11.49 -9.21 4.80
CA VAL A 186 12.27 -8.82 3.63
C VAL A 186 12.48 -7.33 3.63
N LEU A 187 13.72 -6.89 3.53
CA LEU A 187 14.04 -5.54 3.13
C LEU A 187 13.90 -5.44 1.62
N GLY A 188 12.98 -4.59 1.18
CA GLY A 188 12.70 -4.34 -0.22
C GLY A 188 11.23 -4.53 -0.61
N LEU A 189 11.02 -4.80 -1.89
CA LEU A 189 9.71 -5.02 -2.48
C LEU A 189 9.41 -6.52 -2.59
N ALA A 190 8.12 -6.87 -2.53
CA ALA A 190 7.62 -8.22 -2.74
C ALA A 190 6.55 -8.25 -3.83
N SER A 191 6.39 -9.39 -4.50
CA SER A 191 5.26 -9.60 -5.41
C SER A 191 3.95 -9.64 -4.62
N PRO A 192 2.86 -9.07 -5.14
CA PRO A 192 1.56 -9.16 -4.50
C PRO A 192 1.04 -10.60 -4.48
N PRO A 193 0.13 -10.95 -3.56
CA PRO A 193 -0.59 -12.22 -3.62
C PRO A 193 -1.40 -12.34 -4.92
N ASP A 194 -1.41 -13.52 -5.54
CA ASP A 194 -2.05 -13.72 -6.86
C ASP A 194 -3.50 -14.22 -6.75
N ASP A 195 -3.84 -14.93 -5.67
CA ASP A 195 -5.12 -15.60 -5.49
C ASP A 195 -5.62 -15.50 -4.03
N PRO A 196 -6.84 -15.95 -3.74
CA PRO A 196 -7.40 -15.91 -2.38
C PRO A 196 -6.57 -16.63 -1.34
N LEU A 197 -5.94 -17.77 -1.67
CA LEU A 197 -5.08 -18.51 -0.75
C LEU A 197 -3.80 -17.71 -0.46
N GLY A 198 -3.21 -17.12 -1.48
CA GLY A 198 -2.06 -16.22 -1.34
C GLY A 198 -2.36 -15.04 -0.42
N PHE A 199 -3.59 -14.48 -0.45
CA PHE A 199 -4.01 -13.43 0.47
C PHE A 199 -4.18 -13.92 1.92
N VAL A 200 -4.63 -15.16 2.14
CA VAL A 200 -4.67 -15.76 3.47
C VAL A 200 -3.26 -15.90 4.03
N GLU A 201 -2.34 -16.49 3.26
CA GLU A 201 -0.94 -16.66 3.65
C GLU A 201 -0.22 -15.33 3.88
N PHE A 202 -0.49 -14.33 3.04
CA PHE A 202 -0.02 -12.97 3.21
C PHE A 202 -0.49 -12.36 4.53
N GLY A 203 -1.79 -12.47 4.85
CA GLY A 203 -2.33 -11.98 6.11
C GLY A 203 -1.67 -12.65 7.33
N ASP A 204 -1.42 -13.96 7.26
CA ASP A 204 -0.69 -14.68 8.30
C ASP A 204 0.77 -14.22 8.43
N ALA A 205 1.44 -13.96 7.30
CA ALA A 205 2.81 -13.45 7.30
C ALA A 205 2.89 -12.05 7.92
N VAL A 206 1.94 -11.16 7.59
CA VAL A 206 1.84 -9.81 8.20
C VAL A 206 1.72 -9.93 9.72
N LEU A 207 0.77 -10.73 10.21
CA LEU A 207 0.48 -10.83 11.65
C LEU A 207 1.60 -11.52 12.44
N ARG A 208 2.38 -12.42 11.80
CA ARG A 208 3.55 -13.05 12.41
C ARG A 208 4.83 -12.24 12.29
N SER A 209 4.82 -11.13 11.53
CA SER A 209 5.98 -10.27 11.39
C SER A 209 6.39 -9.70 12.75
N ARG A 210 7.70 -9.52 12.96
CA ARG A 210 8.23 -8.91 14.20
C ARG A 210 7.59 -7.55 14.46
N ARG A 211 7.26 -6.82 13.39
CA ARG A 211 6.63 -5.51 13.49
C ARG A 211 5.28 -5.55 14.21
N ILE A 212 4.42 -6.50 13.86
CA ILE A 212 3.09 -6.63 14.48
C ILE A 212 3.20 -7.36 15.83
N VAL A 213 4.00 -8.42 15.92
CA VAL A 213 4.20 -9.16 17.17
C VAL A 213 4.75 -8.26 18.28
N ASN A 214 5.69 -7.35 17.98
CA ASN A 214 6.21 -6.40 18.96
C ASN A 214 5.16 -5.37 19.44
N LEU A 215 4.15 -5.06 18.63
CA LEU A 215 3.06 -4.16 19.02
C LEU A 215 2.02 -4.87 19.91
N ILE A 216 1.72 -6.14 19.59
CA ILE A 216 0.63 -6.89 20.24
C ILE A 216 1.16 -7.80 21.36
N GLY A 217 2.42 -8.21 21.31
CA GLY A 217 3.02 -9.14 22.29
C GLY A 217 3.62 -8.46 23.53
N SER A 218 3.53 -7.13 23.63
CA SER A 218 4.07 -6.34 24.75
C SER A 218 3.05 -6.07 25.85
#